data_01d7c51969fe0b89905bc62f27feda31
#
_entry.id   01d7c51969fe0b89905bc62f27feda31
#
_cell.length_a   1.000
_cell.length_b   1.000
_cell.length_c   1.000
_cell.angle_alpha   90.00
_cell.angle_beta   90.00
_cell.angle_gamma   90.00
#
_symmetry.space_group_name_H-M   'P 1'
#
loop_
_entity.id
_entity.type
_entity.pdbx_description
1 polymer ?
#
loop_
_entity_poly.entity_id
_entity_poly.type
_entity_poly.pdbx_seq_one_letter_code
_entity_poly.pdbx_strand_id
1 'polypeptide(L)'
;MNSEPTYNLLNSINYPEDLRKLTVEQLPEVCDELRQDIIKELCCNPGHFAASLGTVELTVALHYVYNTPYDRIVWDVGHQAYGHKILTGRREAFSTNRKLGGIRPFPSPEESEYDTFTCGHASNSISAALGMAVAATRKGDAKRHVVAIIGDGSMSGGLAFEGLNNASTTSNNLLIILNDNDMAIDRSVGGMKQYLFNLTTSNRYNQLRFKLSRMLFKLGILNEERRKALIRFGNSLKSMAAQQQNIFEGMNIRYFGPIDGHDVKNLARVLRDIKDMQGPKILHLHTIKGKGFGPAEKHATEWLSLIHI
;
A
#
# COMPACT_ATOMS: atom_id res chain seq x y z
N MET A 1 26.19 -26.48 0.67
CA MET A 1 26.65 -25.13 1.01
C MET A 1 25.83 -24.19 0.12
N ASN A 2 24.72 -23.65 0.61
CA ASN A 2 23.99 -22.62 -0.16
C ASN A 2 24.79 -21.33 -0.02
N SER A 3 25.35 -20.86 -1.15
CA SER A 3 25.96 -19.53 -1.19
C SER A 3 24.96 -18.51 -0.68
N GLU A 4 25.38 -17.62 0.21
CA GLU A 4 24.53 -16.50 0.62
C GLU A 4 24.07 -15.72 -0.61
N PRO A 5 22.80 -15.32 -0.68
CA PRO A 5 22.33 -14.53 -1.82
C PRO A 5 23.13 -13.23 -1.88
N THR A 6 23.73 -12.97 -3.03
CA THR A 6 24.43 -11.72 -3.29
C THR A 6 23.42 -10.73 -3.84
N TYR A 7 23.13 -9.66 -3.09
CA TYR A 7 22.23 -8.60 -3.54
C TYR A 7 23.03 -7.50 -4.23
N ASN A 8 22.63 -7.13 -5.44
CA ASN A 8 23.29 -6.10 -6.24
C ASN A 8 22.87 -4.69 -5.82
N LEU A 9 21.55 -4.47 -5.67
CA LEU A 9 20.98 -3.17 -5.38
C LEU A 9 20.67 -2.99 -3.89
N LEU A 10 20.08 -3.99 -3.23
CA LEU A 10 19.66 -3.90 -1.83
C LEU A 10 20.86 -3.64 -0.89
N ASN A 11 22.06 -4.12 -1.22
CA ASN A 11 23.27 -3.86 -0.45
C ASN A 11 23.68 -2.38 -0.45
N SER A 12 23.27 -1.60 -1.44
CA SER A 12 23.51 -0.16 -1.54
C SER A 12 22.41 0.69 -0.90
N ILE A 13 21.31 0.08 -0.42
CA ILE A 13 20.16 0.75 0.14
C ILE A 13 20.15 0.57 1.66
N ASN A 14 20.59 1.60 2.39
CA ASN A 14 20.47 1.64 3.84
C ASN A 14 19.22 2.41 4.28
N TYR A 15 18.89 3.48 3.56
CA TYR A 15 17.76 4.36 3.84
C TYR A 15 16.95 4.66 2.57
N PRO A 16 15.71 5.15 2.71
CA PRO A 16 14.88 5.52 1.56
C PRO A 16 15.51 6.52 0.59
N GLU A 17 16.45 7.33 1.06
CA GLU A 17 17.19 8.27 0.22
C GLU A 17 18.07 7.54 -0.82
N ASP A 18 18.63 6.40 -0.45
CA ASP A 18 19.44 5.58 -1.38
C ASP A 18 18.53 4.94 -2.43
N LEU A 19 17.36 4.42 -2.01
CA LEU A 19 16.36 3.88 -2.91
C LEU A 19 15.90 4.93 -3.95
N ARG A 20 15.72 6.18 -3.54
CA ARG A 20 15.30 7.28 -4.44
C ARG A 20 16.34 7.68 -5.48
N LYS A 21 17.60 7.26 -5.34
CA LYS A 21 18.67 7.48 -6.34
C LYS A 21 18.56 6.52 -7.53
N LEU A 22 17.83 5.41 -7.38
CA LEU A 22 17.66 4.41 -8.42
C LEU A 22 16.68 4.87 -9.50
N THR A 23 16.77 4.25 -10.68
CA THR A 23 15.78 4.43 -11.74
C THR A 23 14.55 3.57 -11.49
N VAL A 24 13.42 3.92 -12.13
CA VAL A 24 12.17 3.14 -12.00
C VAL A 24 12.35 1.71 -12.54
N GLU A 25 13.23 1.55 -13.53
CA GLU A 25 13.55 0.26 -14.16
C GLU A 25 14.26 -0.71 -13.20
N GLN A 26 14.96 -0.20 -12.18
CA GLN A 26 15.66 -1.00 -11.17
C GLN A 26 14.75 -1.45 -10.02
N LEU A 27 13.59 -0.83 -9.83
CA LEU A 27 12.70 -1.15 -8.71
C LEU A 27 12.24 -2.61 -8.67
N PRO A 28 11.93 -3.30 -9.79
CA PRO A 28 11.61 -4.72 -9.75
C PRO A 28 12.72 -5.58 -9.15
N GLU A 29 13.99 -5.32 -9.49
CA GLU A 29 15.15 -6.02 -8.93
C GLU A 29 15.25 -5.79 -7.43
N VAL A 30 15.06 -4.54 -6.96
CA VAL A 30 15.01 -4.24 -5.52
C VAL A 30 13.88 -5.01 -4.83
N CYS A 31 12.71 -5.13 -5.45
CA CYS A 31 11.59 -5.91 -4.89
C CYS A 31 11.94 -7.39 -4.76
N ASP A 32 12.60 -7.95 -5.77
CA ASP A 32 13.00 -9.36 -5.76
C ASP A 32 14.06 -9.62 -4.69
N GLU A 33 15.07 -8.77 -4.58
CA GLU A 33 16.12 -8.88 -3.56
C GLU A 33 15.56 -8.69 -2.14
N LEU A 34 14.69 -7.69 -1.93
CA LEU A 34 14.02 -7.46 -0.64
C LEU A 34 13.14 -8.66 -0.24
N ARG A 35 12.45 -9.26 -1.20
CA ARG A 35 11.66 -10.47 -0.97
C ARG A 35 12.54 -11.64 -0.54
N GLN A 36 13.67 -11.86 -1.21
CA GLN A 36 14.62 -12.91 -0.85
C GLN A 36 15.23 -12.68 0.54
N ASP A 37 15.55 -11.44 0.88
CA ASP A 37 16.06 -11.07 2.20
C ASP A 37 15.02 -11.36 3.31
N ILE A 38 13.76 -11.01 3.10
CA ILE A 38 12.66 -11.34 4.02
C ILE A 38 12.50 -12.85 4.16
N ILE A 39 12.53 -13.61 3.06
CA ILE A 39 12.41 -15.08 3.09
C ILE A 39 13.56 -15.68 3.88
N LYS A 40 14.80 -15.28 3.58
CA LYS A 40 16.01 -15.77 4.27
C LYS A 40 15.92 -15.54 5.78
N GLU A 41 15.59 -14.34 6.19
CA GLU A 41 15.52 -13.98 7.62
C GLU A 41 14.39 -14.71 8.35
N LEU A 42 13.22 -14.80 7.74
CA LEU A 42 12.06 -15.44 8.38
C LEU A 42 12.12 -16.98 8.35
N CYS A 43 12.96 -17.58 7.53
CA CYS A 43 13.27 -19.01 7.65
C CYS A 43 14.00 -19.35 8.95
N CYS A 44 14.72 -18.38 9.54
CA CYS A 44 15.47 -18.57 10.79
C CYS A 44 14.77 -17.93 12.00
N ASN A 45 13.97 -16.90 11.78
CA ASN A 45 13.29 -16.14 12.83
C ASN A 45 11.78 -16.10 12.57
N PRO A 46 10.94 -16.63 13.48
CA PRO A 46 9.49 -16.65 13.27
C PRO A 46 8.91 -15.22 13.16
N GLY A 47 7.92 -15.06 12.27
CA GLY A 47 7.29 -13.76 12.04
C GLY A 47 6.13 -13.81 11.06
N HIS A 48 5.58 -12.65 10.73
CA HIS A 48 4.49 -12.49 9.77
C HIS A 48 5.02 -12.60 8.33
N PHE A 49 5.12 -13.83 7.84
CA PHE A 49 5.76 -14.19 6.59
C PHE A 49 4.96 -13.73 5.36
N ALA A 50 3.80 -14.35 5.15
CA ALA A 50 3.02 -14.12 3.93
C ALA A 50 2.48 -12.68 3.83
N ALA A 51 2.16 -12.05 4.97
CA ALA A 51 1.69 -10.66 4.99
C ALA A 51 2.76 -9.69 4.49
N SER A 52 4.02 -9.86 4.93
CA SER A 52 5.13 -9.01 4.51
C SER A 52 5.54 -9.23 3.06
N LEU A 53 5.48 -10.47 2.57
CA LEU A 53 5.75 -10.78 1.15
C LEU A 53 4.71 -10.14 0.21
N GLY A 54 3.45 -10.02 0.67
CA GLY A 54 2.38 -9.40 -0.10
C GLY A 54 2.51 -7.88 -0.26
N THR A 55 3.38 -7.22 0.49
CA THR A 55 3.53 -5.75 0.50
C THR A 55 4.90 -5.25 0.06
N VAL A 56 5.73 -6.11 -0.51
CA VAL A 56 7.10 -5.74 -0.95
C VAL A 56 7.06 -4.60 -1.95
N GLU A 57 6.33 -4.74 -3.06
CA GLU A 57 6.24 -3.74 -4.12
C GLU A 57 5.62 -2.44 -3.61
N LEU A 58 4.58 -2.53 -2.78
CA LEU A 58 3.96 -1.38 -2.14
C LEU A 58 4.98 -0.63 -1.27
N THR A 59 5.75 -1.34 -0.47
CA THR A 59 6.76 -0.74 0.44
C THR A 59 7.85 -0.02 -0.36
N VAL A 60 8.38 -0.66 -1.40
CA VAL A 60 9.38 -0.06 -2.29
C VAL A 60 8.82 1.18 -2.97
N ALA A 61 7.62 1.10 -3.56
CA ALA A 61 6.99 2.23 -4.24
C ALA A 61 6.72 3.42 -3.29
N LEU A 62 6.30 3.16 -2.05
CA LEU A 62 6.07 4.20 -1.05
C LEU A 62 7.36 4.94 -0.69
N HIS A 63 8.42 4.22 -0.33
CA HIS A 63 9.70 4.83 0.02
C HIS A 63 10.42 5.48 -1.15
N TYR A 64 10.10 5.06 -2.37
CA TYR A 64 10.60 5.68 -3.60
C TYR A 64 9.90 7.01 -3.93
N VAL A 65 8.60 7.14 -3.64
CA VAL A 65 7.79 8.32 -4.01
C VAL A 65 7.69 9.34 -2.87
N TYR A 66 7.58 8.89 -1.64
CA TYR A 66 7.40 9.77 -0.48
C TYR A 66 8.74 10.04 0.22
N ASN A 67 8.92 11.28 0.68
CA ASN A 67 10.13 11.74 1.35
C ASN A 67 10.09 11.42 2.85
N THR A 68 10.12 10.11 3.19
CA THR A 68 10.19 9.67 4.58
C THR A 68 11.59 9.96 5.16
N PRO A 69 11.71 10.32 6.45
CA PRO A 69 10.68 10.36 7.49
C PRO A 69 9.86 11.66 7.55
N TYR A 70 10.14 12.67 6.68
CA TYR A 70 9.36 13.91 6.65
C TYR A 70 7.88 13.62 6.32
N ASP A 71 7.62 12.91 5.21
CA ASP A 71 6.30 12.33 4.93
C ASP A 71 6.03 11.17 5.90
N ARG A 72 4.78 10.99 6.30
CA ARG A 72 4.40 10.04 7.36
C ARG A 72 3.68 8.84 6.78
N ILE A 73 4.13 7.63 7.16
CA ILE A 73 3.49 6.36 6.79
C ILE A 73 3.01 5.69 8.07
N VAL A 74 1.71 5.38 8.13
CA VAL A 74 1.07 4.70 9.26
C VAL A 74 0.60 3.32 8.79
N TRP A 75 1.19 2.27 9.35
CA TRP A 75 0.84 0.89 9.09
C TRP A 75 -0.27 0.44 10.02
N ASP A 76 -1.36 -0.13 9.47
CA ASP A 76 -2.38 -0.78 10.29
C ASP A 76 -1.85 -2.12 10.82
N VAL A 77 -2.02 -2.40 12.11
CA VAL A 77 -1.45 -3.54 12.83
C VAL A 77 0.09 -3.53 12.85
N GLY A 78 0.74 -3.37 11.70
CA GLY A 78 2.19 -3.40 11.54
C GLY A 78 2.78 -4.75 11.11
N HIS A 79 1.96 -5.79 10.98
CA HIS A 79 2.37 -7.15 10.60
C HIS A 79 2.91 -7.28 9.16
N GLN A 80 2.69 -6.28 8.33
CA GLN A 80 3.11 -6.21 6.92
C GLN A 80 4.26 -5.22 6.68
N ALA A 81 4.94 -4.78 7.74
CA ALA A 81 5.93 -3.69 7.69
C ALA A 81 7.39 -4.17 7.73
N TYR A 82 7.69 -5.44 7.44
CA TYR A 82 9.08 -5.91 7.50
C TYR A 82 9.96 -5.29 6.41
N GLY A 83 9.47 -5.18 5.18
CA GLY A 83 10.17 -4.45 4.14
C GLY A 83 10.44 -2.99 4.50
N HIS A 84 9.48 -2.32 5.19
CA HIS A 84 9.68 -0.98 5.72
C HIS A 84 10.86 -0.92 6.72
N LYS A 85 10.96 -1.87 7.66
CA LYS A 85 12.07 -1.92 8.60
C LYS A 85 13.42 -2.11 7.89
N ILE A 86 13.48 -3.03 6.93
CA ILE A 86 14.70 -3.31 6.17
C ILE A 86 15.16 -2.08 5.39
N LEU A 87 14.25 -1.37 4.70
CA LEU A 87 14.56 -0.18 3.90
C LEU A 87 14.80 1.10 4.73
N THR A 88 14.63 1.04 6.06
CA THR A 88 14.79 2.18 6.95
C THR A 88 15.87 1.96 8.02
N GLY A 89 17.01 1.41 7.61
CA GLY A 89 18.23 1.30 8.40
C GLY A 89 18.29 0.12 9.38
N ARG A 90 17.31 -0.82 9.35
CA ARG A 90 17.24 -1.95 10.30
C ARG A 90 17.54 -3.31 9.67
N ARG A 91 18.12 -3.33 8.47
CA ARG A 91 18.40 -4.58 7.76
C ARG A 91 19.35 -5.49 8.53
N GLU A 92 20.47 -4.97 8.99
CA GLU A 92 21.46 -5.76 9.76
C GLU A 92 20.87 -6.27 11.10
N ALA A 93 20.07 -5.41 11.76
CA ALA A 93 19.41 -5.76 13.01
C ALA A 93 18.19 -6.68 12.81
N PHE A 94 17.74 -6.93 11.57
CA PHE A 94 16.49 -7.65 11.30
C PHE A 94 16.53 -9.10 11.81
N SER A 95 17.71 -9.71 11.87
CA SER A 95 17.94 -11.03 12.48
C SER A 95 17.58 -11.10 13.99
N THR A 96 17.45 -9.93 14.64
CA THR A 96 17.03 -9.82 16.04
C THR A 96 15.55 -9.52 16.22
N ASN A 97 14.79 -9.45 15.10
CA ASN A 97 13.35 -9.12 15.12
C ASN A 97 12.59 -10.10 16.04
N ARG A 98 11.76 -9.58 16.94
CA ARG A 98 10.97 -10.32 17.93
C ARG A 98 11.78 -11.05 19.02
N LYS A 99 13.10 -10.85 19.10
CA LYS A 99 13.95 -11.40 20.17
C LYS A 99 14.05 -10.41 21.34
N LEU A 100 14.29 -10.94 22.52
CA LEU A 100 14.53 -10.09 23.71
C LEU A 100 15.77 -9.21 23.48
N GLY A 101 15.61 -7.91 23.64
CA GLY A 101 16.68 -6.93 23.39
C GLY A 101 16.94 -6.64 21.89
N GLY A 102 16.19 -7.28 20.99
CA GLY A 102 16.24 -7.01 19.57
C GLY A 102 15.21 -5.98 19.11
N ILE A 103 15.05 -5.84 17.77
CA ILE A 103 14.05 -4.93 17.22
C ILE A 103 12.62 -5.43 17.44
N ARG A 104 11.69 -4.49 17.58
CA ARG A 104 10.27 -4.76 17.85
C ARG A 104 9.60 -5.46 16.65
N PRO A 105 8.56 -6.28 16.91
CA PRO A 105 7.83 -6.97 15.83
C PRO A 105 7.06 -6.01 14.90
N PHE A 106 6.65 -4.84 15.41
CA PHE A 106 5.88 -3.83 14.71
C PHE A 106 6.59 -2.48 14.72
N PRO A 107 6.26 -1.56 13.81
CA PRO A 107 6.76 -0.19 13.84
C PRO A 107 6.49 0.49 15.18
N SER A 108 7.48 1.23 15.67
CA SER A 108 7.38 2.02 16.90
C SER A 108 8.30 3.24 16.84
N PRO A 109 7.82 4.46 17.14
CA PRO A 109 8.61 5.69 17.16
C PRO A 109 9.81 5.65 18.11
N GLU A 110 9.80 4.77 19.10
CA GLU A 110 10.94 4.57 20.02
C GLU A 110 12.09 3.79 19.37
N GLU A 111 11.83 3.10 18.25
CA GLU A 111 12.82 2.29 17.55
C GLU A 111 13.44 3.05 16.37
N SER A 112 12.64 3.83 15.65
CA SER A 112 13.09 4.53 14.44
C SER A 112 12.26 5.78 14.16
N GLU A 113 12.92 6.84 13.68
CA GLU A 113 12.22 8.06 13.22
C GLU A 113 11.30 7.84 12.02
N TYR A 114 11.50 6.76 11.28
CA TYR A 114 10.66 6.34 10.16
C TYR A 114 9.35 5.71 10.62
N ASP A 115 9.27 5.25 11.87
CA ASP A 115 8.09 4.65 12.48
C ASP A 115 7.24 5.75 13.11
N THR A 116 6.22 6.20 12.43
CA THR A 116 5.45 7.40 12.82
C THR A 116 4.37 7.16 13.86
N PHE A 117 4.03 5.89 14.11
CA PHE A 117 2.98 5.48 15.04
C PHE A 117 3.27 4.12 15.63
N THR A 118 2.99 3.92 16.92
CA THR A 118 3.10 2.60 17.55
C THR A 118 1.98 1.71 17.07
N CYS A 119 2.33 0.68 16.30
CA CYS A 119 1.38 -0.27 15.72
C CYS A 119 1.08 -1.43 16.67
N GLY A 120 0.06 -2.24 16.34
CA GLY A 120 -0.35 -3.42 17.09
C GLY A 120 -1.85 -3.71 17.00
N HIS A 121 -2.68 -2.68 16.93
CA HIS A 121 -4.14 -2.80 16.84
C HIS A 121 -4.63 -2.58 15.41
N ALA A 122 -5.66 -3.35 15.02
CA ALA A 122 -6.32 -3.22 13.74
C ALA A 122 -7.26 -2.00 13.69
N SER A 123 -7.48 -1.49 12.49
CA SER A 123 -8.48 -0.46 12.15
C SER A 123 -8.16 0.97 12.62
N ASN A 124 -7.03 1.22 13.29
CA ASN A 124 -6.71 2.53 13.86
C ASN A 124 -5.84 3.43 12.95
N SER A 125 -5.25 2.89 11.90
CA SER A 125 -4.30 3.61 11.05
C SER A 125 -4.91 4.84 10.38
N ILE A 126 -6.18 4.76 9.93
CA ILE A 126 -6.87 5.88 9.27
C ILE A 126 -7.03 7.05 10.24
N SER A 127 -7.52 6.79 11.46
CA SER A 127 -7.72 7.83 12.47
C SER A 127 -6.41 8.47 12.93
N ALA A 128 -5.36 7.65 13.14
CA ALA A 128 -4.04 8.14 13.51
C ALA A 128 -3.42 9.02 12.39
N ALA A 129 -3.46 8.54 11.16
CA ALA A 129 -2.96 9.28 10.00
C ALA A 129 -3.77 10.56 9.72
N LEU A 130 -5.09 10.53 9.90
CA LEU A 130 -5.94 11.72 9.79
C LEU A 130 -5.53 12.79 10.82
N GLY A 131 -5.31 12.39 12.07
CA GLY A 131 -4.82 13.30 13.10
C GLY A 131 -3.51 13.98 12.71
N MET A 132 -2.56 13.22 12.14
CA MET A 132 -1.29 13.75 11.63
C MET A 132 -1.49 14.71 10.44
N ALA A 133 -2.36 14.37 9.49
CA ALA A 133 -2.64 15.20 8.33
C ALA A 133 -3.30 16.53 8.71
N VAL A 134 -4.28 16.49 9.62
CA VAL A 134 -4.95 17.69 10.17
C VAL A 134 -3.95 18.55 10.96
N ALA A 135 -3.08 17.93 11.78
CA ALA A 135 -2.06 18.65 12.52
C ALA A 135 -1.04 19.33 11.58
N ALA A 136 -0.61 18.68 10.51
CA ALA A 136 0.26 19.27 9.50
C ALA A 136 -0.40 20.48 8.84
N THR A 137 -1.65 20.36 8.41
CA THR A 137 -2.42 21.48 7.82
C THR A 137 -2.54 22.67 8.80
N ARG A 138 -2.87 22.41 10.07
CA ARG A 138 -3.01 23.47 11.09
C ARG A 138 -1.70 24.17 11.43
N LYS A 139 -0.57 23.46 11.32
CA LYS A 139 0.78 24.01 11.53
C LYS A 139 1.33 24.74 10.29
N GLY A 140 0.57 24.81 9.19
CA GLY A 140 1.02 25.41 7.94
C GLY A 140 1.97 24.54 7.13
N ASP A 141 2.14 23.27 7.49
CA ASP A 141 2.99 22.28 6.83
C ASP A 141 2.20 21.51 5.75
N ALA A 142 1.62 22.26 4.80
CA ALA A 142 0.77 21.72 3.74
C ALA A 142 1.52 20.82 2.74
N LYS A 143 2.86 20.83 2.77
CA LYS A 143 3.69 20.00 1.89
C LYS A 143 3.89 18.58 2.42
N ARG A 144 3.61 18.34 3.70
CA ARG A 144 3.74 17.03 4.31
C ARG A 144 2.63 16.10 3.84
N HIS A 145 3.01 14.95 3.32
CA HIS A 145 2.07 13.90 2.96
C HIS A 145 1.93 12.90 4.11
N VAL A 146 0.71 12.40 4.28
CA VAL A 146 0.41 11.37 5.28
C VAL A 146 -0.31 10.22 4.57
N VAL A 147 0.20 9.01 4.76
CA VAL A 147 -0.30 7.78 4.14
C VAL A 147 -0.70 6.80 5.22
N ALA A 148 -1.93 6.30 5.21
CA ALA A 148 -2.40 5.18 6.00
C ALA A 148 -2.44 3.93 5.14
N ILE A 149 -1.90 2.81 5.62
CA ILE A 149 -1.98 1.51 4.94
C ILE A 149 -2.85 0.60 5.80
N ILE A 150 -3.95 0.13 5.22
CA ILE A 150 -4.92 -0.72 5.91
C ILE A 150 -5.27 -1.94 5.06
N GLY A 151 -5.35 -3.12 5.68
CA GLY A 151 -5.83 -4.34 5.02
C GLY A 151 -7.35 -4.40 4.94
N ASP A 152 -7.87 -5.19 4.00
CA ASP A 152 -9.30 -5.44 3.80
C ASP A 152 -9.99 -5.97 5.06
N GLY A 153 -9.33 -6.87 5.80
CA GLY A 153 -9.84 -7.36 7.09
C GLY A 153 -9.99 -6.25 8.14
N SER A 154 -8.97 -5.40 8.29
CA SER A 154 -9.00 -4.26 9.23
C SER A 154 -10.00 -3.18 8.81
N MET A 155 -10.27 -3.05 7.51
CA MET A 155 -11.24 -2.09 6.96
C MET A 155 -12.68 -2.38 7.41
N SER A 156 -12.97 -3.61 7.83
CA SER A 156 -14.29 -4.00 8.36
C SER A 156 -14.55 -3.51 9.80
N GLY A 157 -13.56 -3.02 10.50
CA GLY A 157 -13.69 -2.53 11.88
C GLY A 157 -14.37 -1.16 11.97
N GLY A 158 -15.19 -0.96 13.01
CA GLY A 158 -15.93 0.29 13.22
C GLY A 158 -15.04 1.54 13.29
N LEU A 159 -13.87 1.43 13.91
CA LEU A 159 -12.90 2.53 14.03
C LEU A 159 -12.37 3.00 12.66
N ALA A 160 -12.21 2.09 11.69
CA ALA A 160 -11.83 2.45 10.33
C ALA A 160 -12.94 3.29 9.66
N PHE A 161 -14.22 2.92 9.85
CA PHE A 161 -15.37 3.69 9.36
C PHE A 161 -15.48 5.06 10.02
N GLU A 162 -15.24 5.17 11.33
CA GLU A 162 -15.16 6.47 12.01
C GLU A 162 -14.07 7.35 11.43
N GLY A 163 -12.89 6.78 11.19
CA GLY A 163 -11.78 7.48 10.54
C GLY A 163 -12.16 8.00 9.16
N LEU A 164 -12.81 7.19 8.33
CA LEU A 164 -13.30 7.59 7.01
C LEU A 164 -14.37 8.69 7.10
N ASN A 165 -15.34 8.53 7.98
CA ASN A 165 -16.39 9.52 8.18
C ASN A 165 -15.81 10.87 8.57
N ASN A 166 -14.82 10.91 9.46
CA ASN A 166 -14.16 12.14 9.87
C ASN A 166 -13.24 12.70 8.77
N ALA A 167 -12.53 11.85 8.01
CA ALA A 167 -11.71 12.27 6.89
C ALA A 167 -12.52 12.98 5.80
N SER A 168 -13.77 12.58 5.61
CA SER A 168 -14.69 13.15 4.61
C SER A 168 -15.10 14.60 4.90
N THR A 169 -15.08 15.00 6.16
CA THR A 169 -15.57 16.32 6.62
C THR A 169 -14.47 17.28 7.01
N THR A 170 -13.25 16.79 7.23
CA THR A 170 -12.10 17.59 7.64
C THR A 170 -11.21 17.95 6.43
N SER A 171 -10.66 19.16 6.43
CA SER A 171 -9.65 19.56 5.42
C SER A 171 -8.35 18.79 5.68
N ASN A 172 -7.98 17.90 4.75
CA ASN A 172 -6.77 17.08 4.84
C ASN A 172 -6.34 16.58 3.46
N ASN A 173 -5.09 16.09 3.36
CA ASN A 173 -4.53 15.45 2.16
C ASN A 173 -4.20 13.97 2.39
N LEU A 174 -4.92 13.32 3.30
CA LEU A 174 -4.70 11.91 3.64
C LEU A 174 -4.84 11.01 2.41
N LEU A 175 -3.84 10.17 2.19
CA LEU A 175 -3.93 9.02 1.31
C LEU A 175 -4.16 7.76 2.14
N ILE A 176 -5.21 7.03 1.84
CA ILE A 176 -5.50 5.72 2.42
C ILE A 176 -5.19 4.68 1.35
N ILE A 177 -4.30 3.74 1.65
CA ILE A 177 -4.01 2.59 0.79
C ILE A 177 -4.74 1.39 1.36
N LEU A 178 -5.76 0.94 0.63
CA LEU A 178 -6.48 -0.29 0.91
C LEU A 178 -5.74 -1.44 0.24
N ASN A 179 -5.04 -2.25 1.05
CA ASN A 179 -4.34 -3.45 0.61
C ASN A 179 -5.31 -4.63 0.69
N ASP A 180 -5.94 -4.95 -0.44
CA ASP A 180 -6.93 -6.01 -0.57
C ASP A 180 -6.27 -7.28 -1.11
N ASN A 181 -6.18 -8.30 -0.29
CA ASN A 181 -5.69 -9.63 -0.66
C ASN A 181 -6.71 -10.74 -0.39
N ASP A 182 -7.96 -10.38 -0.13
CA ASP A 182 -9.10 -11.27 0.15
C ASP A 182 -8.90 -12.18 1.40
N MET A 183 -7.93 -11.81 2.26
CA MET A 183 -7.51 -12.61 3.40
C MET A 183 -7.24 -11.75 4.64
N ALA A 184 -7.96 -12.00 5.71
CA ALA A 184 -7.59 -11.54 7.06
C ALA A 184 -6.63 -12.57 7.72
N ILE A 185 -6.96 -13.14 8.86
CA ILE A 185 -6.31 -14.34 9.41
C ILE A 185 -6.79 -15.56 8.61
N ASP A 186 -8.08 -15.62 8.34
CA ASP A 186 -8.76 -16.54 7.42
C ASP A 186 -9.41 -15.71 6.31
N ARG A 187 -10.18 -16.36 5.42
CA ARG A 187 -10.89 -15.63 4.36
C ARG A 187 -11.80 -14.56 4.95
N SER A 188 -11.70 -13.36 4.42
CA SER A 188 -12.55 -12.26 4.84
C SER A 188 -14.04 -12.60 4.64
N VAL A 189 -14.92 -12.16 5.55
CA VAL A 189 -16.37 -12.39 5.50
C VAL A 189 -17.14 -11.08 5.69
N GLY A 190 -18.42 -11.10 5.37
CA GLY A 190 -19.32 -9.96 5.60
C GLY A 190 -19.57 -9.06 4.41
N GLY A 191 -20.43 -8.05 4.60
CA GLY A 191 -20.91 -7.18 3.52
C GLY A 191 -19.80 -6.32 2.89
N MET A 192 -18.82 -5.89 3.65
CA MET A 192 -17.69 -5.12 3.13
C MET A 192 -16.86 -5.96 2.14
N LYS A 193 -16.57 -7.23 2.48
CA LYS A 193 -15.91 -8.15 1.55
C LYS A 193 -16.68 -8.28 0.25
N GLN A 194 -17.99 -8.57 0.34
CA GLN A 194 -18.84 -8.72 -0.84
C GLN A 194 -18.83 -7.44 -1.68
N TYR A 195 -18.82 -6.29 -1.03
CA TYR A 195 -18.74 -5.00 -1.69
C TYR A 195 -17.40 -4.80 -2.42
N LEU A 196 -16.25 -5.06 -1.76
CA LEU A 196 -14.91 -4.96 -2.36
C LEU A 196 -14.76 -5.96 -3.52
N PHE A 197 -15.21 -7.20 -3.32
CA PHE A 197 -15.24 -8.23 -4.37
C PHE A 197 -16.03 -7.77 -5.60
N ASN A 198 -17.20 -7.15 -5.41
CA ASN A 198 -17.99 -6.61 -6.52
C ASN A 198 -17.29 -5.46 -7.24
N LEU A 199 -16.52 -4.64 -6.52
CA LEU A 199 -15.68 -3.60 -7.14
C LEU A 199 -14.56 -4.19 -8.01
N THR A 200 -13.90 -5.25 -7.55
CA THR A 200 -12.80 -5.90 -8.26
C THR A 200 -13.28 -6.74 -9.44
N THR A 201 -14.43 -7.40 -9.32
CA THR A 201 -14.98 -8.34 -10.32
C THR A 201 -15.95 -7.71 -11.31
N SER A 202 -16.27 -6.41 -11.19
CA SER A 202 -17.18 -5.75 -12.12
C SER A 202 -16.64 -5.71 -13.56
N ASN A 203 -16.85 -6.80 -14.28
CA ASN A 203 -16.48 -6.99 -15.69
C ASN A 203 -17.06 -5.91 -16.61
N ARG A 204 -18.20 -5.30 -16.26
CA ARG A 204 -18.81 -4.21 -17.05
C ARG A 204 -17.94 -2.97 -17.08
N TYR A 205 -17.31 -2.62 -15.97
CA TYR A 205 -16.40 -1.48 -15.88
C TYR A 205 -15.12 -1.70 -16.68
N ASN A 206 -14.50 -2.87 -16.54
CA ASN A 206 -13.29 -3.22 -17.26
C ASN A 206 -13.51 -3.38 -18.76
N GLN A 207 -14.62 -3.97 -19.19
CA GLN A 207 -14.95 -4.11 -20.61
C GLN A 207 -15.31 -2.77 -21.26
N LEU A 208 -16.01 -1.88 -20.56
CA LEU A 208 -16.34 -0.55 -21.07
C LEU A 208 -15.07 0.31 -21.25
N ARG A 209 -14.18 0.28 -20.27
CA ARG A 209 -12.89 0.95 -20.34
C ARG A 209 -12.02 0.43 -21.49
N PHE A 210 -12.00 -0.89 -21.68
CA PHE A 210 -11.22 -1.53 -22.74
C PHE A 210 -11.81 -1.26 -24.13
N LYS A 211 -13.14 -1.28 -24.27
CA LYS A 211 -13.84 -0.95 -25.53
C LYS A 211 -13.66 0.52 -25.89
N LEU A 212 -13.81 1.42 -24.91
CA LEU A 212 -13.67 2.86 -25.13
C LEU A 212 -12.23 3.26 -25.50
N SER A 213 -11.23 2.71 -24.80
CA SER A 213 -9.81 2.96 -25.12
C SER A 213 -9.44 2.44 -26.51
N ARG A 214 -9.96 1.26 -26.91
CA ARG A 214 -9.74 0.65 -28.22
C ARG A 214 -10.43 1.42 -29.34
N MET A 215 -11.63 1.94 -29.07
CA MET A 215 -12.40 2.74 -30.04
C MET A 215 -11.73 4.10 -30.28
N LEU A 216 -11.25 4.74 -29.24
CA LEU A 216 -10.53 6.03 -29.31
C LEU A 216 -9.15 5.89 -29.99
N PHE A 217 -8.47 4.75 -29.79
CA PHE A 217 -7.22 4.44 -30.48
C PHE A 217 -7.42 4.18 -31.99
N LYS A 218 -8.53 3.50 -32.36
CA LYS A 218 -8.89 3.28 -33.77
C LYS A 218 -9.31 4.55 -34.51
N LEU A 219 -9.81 5.56 -33.82
CA LEU A 219 -10.27 6.81 -34.42
C LEU A 219 -9.16 7.88 -34.58
N GLY A 220 -7.90 7.56 -34.24
CA GLY A 220 -6.77 8.47 -34.44
C GLY A 220 -6.85 9.81 -33.67
N ILE A 221 -7.73 9.90 -32.67
CA ILE A 221 -8.07 11.16 -31.97
C ILE A 221 -7.15 11.45 -30.78
N LEU A 222 -6.19 10.57 -30.47
CA LEU A 222 -5.34 10.65 -29.29
C LEU A 222 -4.02 11.38 -29.55
N ASN A 223 -4.05 12.72 -29.34
CA ASN A 223 -2.86 13.50 -29.00
C ASN A 223 -2.78 13.64 -27.47
N GLU A 224 -1.57 13.67 -26.91
CA GLU A 224 -1.31 13.60 -25.46
C GLU A 224 -2.06 14.67 -24.61
N GLU A 225 -2.23 15.88 -25.14
CA GLU A 225 -2.99 16.96 -24.47
C GLU A 225 -4.50 16.70 -24.42
N ARG A 226 -5.05 16.13 -25.49
CA ARG A 226 -6.47 15.72 -25.55
C ARG A 226 -6.77 14.53 -24.66
N ARG A 227 -5.78 13.66 -24.40
CA ARG A 227 -5.88 12.57 -23.44
C ARG A 227 -6.13 13.05 -22.00
N LYS A 228 -5.47 14.14 -21.57
CA LYS A 228 -5.71 14.75 -20.25
C LYS A 228 -7.10 15.37 -20.13
N ALA A 229 -7.58 16.02 -21.20
CA ALA A 229 -8.94 16.58 -21.25
C ALA A 229 -10.02 15.50 -21.28
N LEU A 230 -9.80 14.40 -22.02
CA LEU A 230 -10.71 13.25 -22.10
C LEU A 230 -10.78 12.45 -20.79
N ILE A 231 -9.68 12.35 -20.04
CA ILE A 231 -9.68 11.76 -18.71
C ILE A 231 -10.52 12.61 -17.73
N ARG A 232 -10.44 13.93 -17.81
CA ARG A 232 -11.30 14.86 -17.02
C ARG A 232 -12.77 14.73 -17.42
N PHE A 233 -13.07 14.70 -18.72
CA PHE A 233 -14.43 14.58 -19.25
C PHE A 233 -15.01 13.19 -19.01
N GLY A 234 -14.20 12.12 -19.13
CA GLY A 234 -14.57 10.74 -18.81
C GLY A 234 -14.91 10.54 -17.34
N ASN A 235 -14.27 11.28 -16.43
CA ASN A 235 -14.61 11.26 -15.01
C ASN A 235 -15.96 11.96 -14.72
N SER A 236 -16.32 12.99 -15.48
CA SER A 236 -17.62 13.67 -15.37
C SER A 236 -18.76 12.85 -16.00
N LEU A 237 -18.52 12.14 -17.11
CA LEU A 237 -19.49 11.20 -17.69
C LEU A 237 -19.65 9.91 -16.86
N LYS A 238 -18.61 9.50 -16.11
CA LYS A 238 -18.69 8.38 -15.17
C LYS A 238 -19.74 8.58 -14.08
N SER A 239 -19.84 9.78 -13.53
CA SER A 239 -20.83 10.10 -12.49
C SER A 239 -22.27 10.04 -13.01
N MET A 240 -22.48 10.26 -14.32
CA MET A 240 -23.82 10.20 -14.93
C MET A 240 -24.21 8.82 -15.46
N ALA A 241 -23.25 7.96 -15.81
CA ALA A 241 -23.52 6.64 -16.39
C ALA A 241 -23.43 5.47 -15.40
N ALA A 242 -22.79 5.66 -14.24
CA ALA A 242 -22.69 4.67 -13.19
C ALA A 242 -23.75 4.99 -12.11
N GLN A 243 -24.90 4.33 -12.17
CA GLN A 243 -25.92 4.35 -11.12
C GLN A 243 -25.48 3.70 -9.78
N GLN A 244 -24.20 3.41 -9.61
CA GLN A 244 -23.61 2.96 -8.35
C GLN A 244 -22.44 3.86 -7.99
N GLN A 245 -22.71 4.89 -7.20
CA GLN A 245 -21.67 5.59 -6.46
C GLN A 245 -20.97 4.58 -5.55
N ASN A 246 -19.63 4.54 -5.67
CA ASN A 246 -18.80 3.83 -4.73
C ASN A 246 -19.05 4.43 -3.33
N ILE A 247 -19.12 3.59 -2.28
CA ILE A 247 -19.37 4.04 -0.90
C ILE A 247 -18.38 5.14 -0.48
N PHE A 248 -17.12 5.08 -0.94
CA PHE A 248 -16.10 6.07 -0.63
C PHE A 248 -16.37 7.41 -1.34
N GLU A 249 -16.78 7.36 -2.60
CA GLU A 249 -17.18 8.56 -3.36
C GLU A 249 -18.46 9.17 -2.78
N GLY A 250 -19.39 8.35 -2.29
CA GLY A 250 -20.57 8.78 -1.54
C GLY A 250 -20.22 9.52 -0.24
N MET A 251 -19.07 9.21 0.35
CA MET A 251 -18.48 9.91 1.50
C MET A 251 -17.57 11.08 1.10
N ASN A 252 -17.58 11.51 -0.16
CA ASN A 252 -16.68 12.56 -0.68
C ASN A 252 -15.17 12.24 -0.56
N ILE A 253 -14.80 10.97 -0.57
CA ILE A 253 -13.42 10.47 -0.62
C ILE A 253 -13.13 9.99 -2.04
N ARG A 254 -12.09 10.53 -2.68
CA ARG A 254 -11.73 10.11 -4.03
C ARG A 254 -11.22 8.69 -4.03
N TYR A 255 -11.75 7.88 -4.92
CA TYR A 255 -11.36 6.47 -5.05
C TYR A 255 -10.58 6.23 -6.34
N PHE A 256 -9.45 5.50 -6.20
CA PHE A 256 -8.60 5.05 -7.28
C PHE A 256 -8.41 3.54 -7.19
N GLY A 257 -8.60 2.85 -8.28
CA GLY A 257 -8.37 1.40 -8.33
C GLY A 257 -9.60 0.60 -8.75
N PRO A 258 -9.61 -0.72 -8.51
CA PRO A 258 -8.45 -1.48 -8.01
C PRO A 258 -7.31 -1.54 -9.04
N ILE A 259 -6.07 -1.55 -8.56
CA ILE A 259 -4.87 -1.73 -9.39
C ILE A 259 -4.04 -2.89 -8.87
N ASP A 260 -3.20 -3.47 -9.74
CA ASP A 260 -2.26 -4.52 -9.35
C ASP A 260 -1.21 -3.96 -8.38
N GLY A 261 -1.20 -4.50 -7.16
CA GLY A 261 -0.26 -4.12 -6.11
C GLY A 261 1.14 -4.72 -6.29
N HIS A 262 1.36 -5.59 -7.28
CA HIS A 262 2.66 -6.21 -7.57
C HIS A 262 3.38 -5.61 -8.79
N ASP A 263 2.79 -4.62 -9.46
CA ASP A 263 3.48 -3.84 -10.49
C ASP A 263 4.08 -2.57 -9.86
N VAL A 264 5.30 -2.69 -9.32
CA VAL A 264 6.02 -1.59 -8.63
C VAL A 264 6.20 -0.35 -9.51
N LYS A 265 6.41 -0.52 -10.82
CA LYS A 265 6.57 0.61 -11.75
C LYS A 265 5.26 1.39 -11.91
N ASN A 266 4.16 0.66 -12.09
CA ASN A 266 2.84 1.26 -12.17
C ASN A 266 2.43 1.89 -10.83
N LEU A 267 2.73 1.24 -9.69
CA LEU A 267 2.50 1.78 -8.35
C LEU A 267 3.24 3.11 -8.15
N ALA A 268 4.53 3.16 -8.45
CA ALA A 268 5.32 4.38 -8.33
C ALA A 268 4.77 5.51 -9.22
N ARG A 269 4.30 5.19 -10.44
CA ARG A 269 3.65 6.16 -11.32
C ARG A 269 2.34 6.68 -10.74
N VAL A 270 1.45 5.77 -10.32
CA VAL A 270 0.14 6.15 -9.77
C VAL A 270 0.30 6.96 -8.48
N LEU A 271 1.20 6.55 -7.58
CA LEU A 271 1.47 7.30 -6.34
C LEU A 271 1.97 8.72 -6.64
N ARG A 272 2.85 8.91 -7.62
CA ARG A 272 3.27 10.27 -8.06
C ARG A 272 2.10 11.07 -8.61
N ASP A 273 1.24 10.47 -9.44
CA ASP A 273 0.12 11.14 -10.07
C ASP A 273 -0.93 11.63 -9.04
N ILE A 274 -1.12 10.89 -7.94
CA ILE A 274 -2.11 11.23 -6.91
C ILE A 274 -1.53 11.97 -5.70
N LYS A 275 -0.20 12.02 -5.56
CA LYS A 275 0.50 12.55 -4.38
C LYS A 275 0.03 13.96 -4.03
N ASP A 276 0.02 14.87 -5.00
CA ASP A 276 -0.27 16.28 -4.79
C ASP A 276 -1.75 16.64 -4.97
N MET A 277 -2.62 15.66 -5.19
CA MET A 277 -4.06 15.88 -5.27
C MET A 277 -4.61 16.27 -3.91
N GLN A 278 -5.42 17.32 -3.87
CA GLN A 278 -6.04 17.82 -2.64
C GLN A 278 -7.22 16.95 -2.19
N GLY A 279 -7.44 16.86 -0.89
CA GLY A 279 -8.52 16.14 -0.26
C GLY A 279 -8.22 14.66 0.00
N PRO A 280 -9.06 13.98 0.81
CA PRO A 280 -8.88 12.58 1.16
C PRO A 280 -9.01 11.67 -0.07
N LYS A 281 -8.16 10.65 -0.13
CA LYS A 281 -8.07 9.71 -1.26
C LYS A 281 -7.93 8.28 -0.75
N ILE A 282 -8.53 7.34 -1.46
CA ILE A 282 -8.29 5.91 -1.31
C ILE A 282 -7.65 5.37 -2.59
N LEU A 283 -6.54 4.67 -2.44
CA LEU A 283 -5.93 3.85 -3.47
C LEU A 283 -6.17 2.38 -3.11
N HIS A 284 -6.99 1.70 -3.89
CA HIS A 284 -7.31 0.29 -3.71
C HIS A 284 -6.32 -0.55 -4.51
N LEU A 285 -5.57 -1.40 -3.82
CA LEU A 285 -4.60 -2.33 -4.39
C LEU A 285 -5.14 -3.75 -4.26
N HIS A 286 -5.01 -4.53 -5.32
CA HIS A 286 -5.19 -5.97 -5.27
C HIS A 286 -3.80 -6.61 -5.13
N THR A 287 -3.60 -7.40 -4.07
CA THR A 287 -2.33 -8.08 -3.79
C THR A 287 -2.53 -9.57 -3.54
N ILE A 288 -1.44 -10.31 -3.53
CA ILE A 288 -1.43 -11.73 -3.22
C ILE A 288 -0.60 -11.93 -1.95
N LYS A 289 -1.21 -12.48 -0.92
CA LYS A 289 -0.53 -12.82 0.32
C LYS A 289 0.50 -13.93 0.07
N GLY A 290 1.74 -13.72 0.51
CA GLY A 290 2.82 -14.68 0.24
C GLY A 290 3.46 -14.58 -1.16
N LYS A 291 3.24 -13.50 -1.89
CA LYS A 291 3.73 -13.27 -3.25
C LYS A 291 5.21 -13.61 -3.42
N GLY A 292 5.53 -14.40 -4.45
CA GLY A 292 6.88 -14.85 -4.76
C GLY A 292 7.37 -16.06 -3.97
N PHE A 293 6.52 -16.62 -3.08
CA PHE A 293 6.79 -17.88 -2.38
C PHE A 293 5.66 -18.88 -2.64
N GLY A 294 5.87 -19.78 -3.58
CA GLY A 294 4.83 -20.69 -4.10
C GLY A 294 4.01 -21.46 -3.05
N PRO A 295 4.60 -22.00 -1.96
CA PRO A 295 3.83 -22.62 -0.89
C PRO A 295 2.86 -21.64 -0.20
N ALA A 296 3.29 -20.42 0.09
CA ALA A 296 2.46 -19.42 0.75
C ALA A 296 1.34 -18.87 -0.16
N GLU A 297 1.58 -18.76 -1.47
CA GLU A 297 0.54 -18.37 -2.41
C GLU A 297 -0.59 -19.40 -2.51
N LYS A 298 -0.26 -20.71 -2.36
CA LYS A 298 -1.22 -21.80 -2.43
C LYS A 298 -1.97 -22.04 -1.12
N HIS A 299 -1.30 -21.81 0.01
CA HIS A 299 -1.78 -22.11 1.37
C HIS A 299 -1.62 -20.89 2.30
N ALA A 300 -2.21 -19.75 1.90
CA ALA A 300 -1.99 -18.45 2.56
C ALA A 300 -2.36 -18.42 4.05
N THR A 301 -3.30 -19.26 4.49
CA THR A 301 -3.69 -19.39 5.91
C THR A 301 -2.62 -20.09 6.74
N GLU A 302 -1.98 -21.11 6.21
CA GLU A 302 -0.92 -21.88 6.89
C GLU A 302 0.36 -21.06 7.02
N TRP A 303 0.65 -20.22 6.02
CA TRP A 303 1.84 -19.38 5.95
C TRP A 303 1.63 -17.94 6.45
N LEU A 304 0.55 -17.69 7.16
CA LEU A 304 0.27 -16.35 7.73
C LEU A 304 1.42 -15.87 8.61
N SER A 305 1.89 -16.75 9.49
CA SER A 305 3.01 -16.50 10.40
C SER A 305 3.75 -17.79 10.68
N LEU A 306 5.07 -17.76 10.55
CA LEU A 306 5.94 -18.90 10.88
C LEU A 306 6.17 -18.98 12.40
N ILE A 307 5.11 -19.10 13.18
CA ILE A 307 5.21 -19.18 14.65
C ILE A 307 5.33 -20.64 15.14
N HIS A 308 4.90 -21.60 14.33
CA HIS A 308 4.80 -23.01 14.68
C HIS A 308 5.65 -23.92 13.78
N ILE A 309 6.87 -23.50 13.46
CA ILE A 309 7.86 -24.37 12.83
C ILE A 309 8.82 -24.89 13.88
#